data_7cce7f875ba57ff33ffedb75e431e03a
#
_entry.id   7cce7f875ba57ff33ffedb75e431e03a
#
_cell.length_a   1.000
_cell.length_b   1.000
_cell.length_c   1.000
_cell.angle_alpha   90.00
_cell.angle_beta   90.00
_cell.angle_gamma   90.00
#
_symmetry.space_group_name_H-M   'P 1'
#
loop_
_entity.id
_entity.type
_entity.pdbx_description
1 polymer ?
#
loop_
_entity_poly.entity_id
_entity_poly.type
_entity_poly.pdbx_seq_one_letter_code
_entity_poly.pdbx_strand_id
1 'polypeptide(L)'
;MTVTPLPRGPEDEQPERPPRRSAPPAPGRAPSLLESFNYALEGVIHVLRTQRNLRIHFLAAVVVFAGAIAVGVSRLQLIALVLAIAFVLVAEMLNTAIEGVIDVSTTSFDPNAKLAKDIAAGAVLIASVTAVAVGFLVFQSAVGERATNGLDRVRDAPADITLVALFLVVLIVIGTKAWTGRGTPLRGGLPSGHAALAFAGWIAVTYLVGDHHRFVVSALTLIMALLVAQTRVESGIHSSLEVVYGGALGALVTLVVFQLIG
;
A
#
# COMPACT_ATOMS: atom_id res chain seq x y z
N MET A 1 -57.88 5.66 -32.87
CA MET A 1 -57.79 5.62 -31.38
C MET A 1 -56.34 5.25 -31.07
N THR A 2 -55.54 6.26 -30.72
CA THR A 2 -54.17 6.10 -30.31
C THR A 2 -54.13 5.84 -28.80
N VAL A 3 -53.70 4.64 -28.42
CA VAL A 3 -53.58 4.26 -26.98
C VAL A 3 -52.25 4.85 -26.48
N THR A 4 -52.34 5.82 -25.58
CA THR A 4 -51.21 6.40 -24.86
C THR A 4 -50.74 5.38 -23.80
N PRO A 5 -49.46 4.98 -23.75
CA PRO A 5 -48.98 4.10 -22.70
C PRO A 5 -48.96 4.84 -21.35
N LEU A 6 -49.42 4.14 -20.32
CA LEU A 6 -49.44 4.62 -18.92
C LEU A 6 -48.00 4.92 -18.43
N PRO A 7 -47.79 5.96 -17.59
CA PRO A 7 -46.51 6.24 -16.96
C PRO A 7 -46.11 5.06 -16.05
N ARG A 8 -44.83 4.63 -16.15
CA ARG A 8 -44.24 3.60 -15.29
C ARG A 8 -44.28 4.10 -13.84
N GLY A 9 -44.77 3.28 -12.95
CA GLY A 9 -44.81 3.57 -11.52
C GLY A 9 -43.42 3.55 -10.88
N PRO A 10 -43.24 4.11 -9.68
CA PRO A 10 -41.93 4.21 -8.98
C PRO A 10 -41.39 2.85 -8.48
N GLU A 11 -41.98 1.71 -8.85
CA GLU A 11 -41.54 0.37 -8.45
C GLU A 11 -40.45 -0.25 -9.33
N ASP A 12 -40.07 0.40 -10.44
CA ASP A 12 -39.05 -0.12 -11.37
C ASP A 12 -37.60 0.31 -11.04
N GLU A 13 -37.37 1.08 -9.99
CA GLU A 13 -36.01 1.30 -9.46
C GLU A 13 -35.57 0.09 -8.64
N GLN A 14 -34.97 -0.89 -9.32
CA GLN A 14 -34.28 -1.96 -8.61
C GLN A 14 -33.17 -1.31 -7.76
N PRO A 15 -33.15 -1.57 -6.43
CA PRO A 15 -32.08 -1.05 -5.59
C PRO A 15 -30.74 -1.53 -6.14
N GLU A 16 -29.80 -0.61 -6.30
CA GLU A 16 -28.43 -0.92 -6.73
C GLU A 16 -27.89 -2.10 -5.91
N ARG A 17 -27.64 -3.22 -6.58
CA ARG A 17 -27.07 -4.39 -5.91
C ARG A 17 -25.72 -3.99 -5.32
N PRO A 18 -25.50 -4.22 -4.02
CA PRO A 18 -24.20 -3.98 -3.43
C PRO A 18 -23.13 -4.74 -4.24
N PRO A 19 -21.91 -4.21 -4.35
CA PRO A 19 -20.84 -4.85 -5.09
C PRO A 19 -20.71 -6.30 -4.63
N ARG A 20 -20.79 -7.24 -5.59
CA ARG A 20 -20.69 -8.68 -5.28
C ARG A 20 -19.34 -8.92 -4.59
N ARG A 21 -19.39 -9.24 -3.30
CA ARG A 21 -18.26 -9.91 -2.65
C ARG A 21 -17.96 -11.15 -3.50
N SER A 22 -16.69 -11.36 -3.83
CA SER A 22 -16.26 -12.58 -4.49
C SER A 22 -16.84 -13.77 -3.72
N ALA A 23 -17.61 -14.62 -4.41
CA ALA A 23 -18.19 -15.79 -3.76
C ALA A 23 -17.05 -16.63 -3.15
N PRO A 24 -17.24 -17.18 -1.92
CA PRO A 24 -16.27 -18.08 -1.35
C PRO A 24 -15.99 -19.23 -2.31
N PRO A 25 -14.75 -19.72 -2.42
CA PRO A 25 -14.42 -20.84 -3.30
C PRO A 25 -15.31 -22.03 -2.98
N ALA A 26 -15.68 -22.78 -4.03
CA ALA A 26 -16.50 -23.98 -3.87
C ALA A 26 -15.86 -24.95 -2.86
N PRO A 27 -16.65 -25.58 -1.95
CA PRO A 27 -16.12 -26.49 -0.98
C PRO A 27 -15.24 -27.58 -1.62
N GLY A 28 -13.97 -27.67 -1.20
CA GLY A 28 -13.03 -28.69 -1.65
C GLY A 28 -11.97 -28.23 -2.66
N ARG A 29 -11.98 -26.99 -3.17
CA ARG A 29 -10.90 -26.46 -4.03
C ARG A 29 -9.99 -25.54 -3.23
N ALA A 30 -8.70 -25.91 -3.11
CA ALA A 30 -7.70 -24.99 -2.58
C ALA A 30 -7.62 -23.73 -3.45
N PRO A 31 -7.59 -22.52 -2.84
CA PRO A 31 -7.45 -21.28 -3.60
C PRO A 31 -6.12 -21.28 -4.35
N SER A 32 -6.10 -20.70 -5.54
CA SER A 32 -4.84 -20.49 -6.27
C SER A 32 -3.94 -19.50 -5.47
N LEU A 33 -2.64 -19.52 -5.71
CA LEU A 33 -1.70 -18.60 -5.07
C LEU A 33 -2.12 -17.12 -5.27
N LEU A 34 -2.63 -16.78 -6.46
CA LEU A 34 -3.12 -15.43 -6.75
C LEU A 34 -4.38 -15.07 -5.95
N GLU A 35 -5.29 -16.01 -5.78
CA GLU A 35 -6.48 -15.81 -4.93
C GLU A 35 -6.08 -15.63 -3.47
N SER A 36 -5.15 -16.45 -2.97
CA SER A 36 -4.63 -16.32 -1.59
C SER A 36 -3.98 -14.95 -1.36
N PHE A 37 -3.20 -14.47 -2.33
CA PHE A 37 -2.59 -13.14 -2.26
C PHE A 37 -3.63 -12.02 -2.28
N ASN A 38 -4.68 -12.18 -3.09
CA ASN A 38 -5.78 -11.21 -3.10
C ASN A 38 -6.52 -11.16 -1.77
N TYR A 39 -6.82 -12.31 -1.15
CA TYR A 39 -7.45 -12.35 0.17
C TYR A 39 -6.58 -11.70 1.25
N ALA A 40 -5.26 -11.93 1.21
CA ALA A 40 -4.35 -11.26 2.14
C ALA A 40 -4.39 -9.73 2.00
N LEU A 41 -4.36 -9.22 0.77
CA LEU A 41 -4.47 -7.78 0.50
C LEU A 41 -5.84 -7.22 0.88
N GLU A 42 -6.93 -7.96 0.64
CA GLU A 42 -8.28 -7.57 1.08
C GLU A 42 -8.33 -7.43 2.60
N GLY A 43 -7.68 -8.34 3.36
CA GLY A 43 -7.53 -8.25 4.80
C GLY A 43 -6.85 -6.96 5.24
N VAL A 44 -5.70 -6.63 4.65
CA VAL A 44 -4.97 -5.38 4.96
C VAL A 44 -5.83 -4.15 4.70
N ILE A 45 -6.51 -4.09 3.55
CA ILE A 45 -7.37 -2.96 3.20
C ILE A 45 -8.59 -2.88 4.12
N HIS A 46 -9.17 -4.02 4.50
CA HIS A 46 -10.30 -4.06 5.43
C HIS A 46 -9.91 -3.43 6.77
N VAL A 47 -8.79 -3.84 7.35
CA VAL A 47 -8.32 -3.30 8.63
C VAL A 47 -7.96 -1.82 8.52
N LEU A 48 -7.31 -1.38 7.44
CA LEU A 48 -7.05 0.05 7.20
C LEU A 48 -8.32 0.89 7.11
N ARG A 49 -9.42 0.34 6.58
CA ARG A 49 -10.71 1.06 6.50
C ARG A 49 -11.43 1.11 7.83
N THR A 50 -11.37 0.05 8.61
CA THR A 50 -12.17 -0.11 9.83
C THR A 50 -11.43 0.37 11.08
N GLN A 51 -10.11 0.16 11.17
CA GLN A 51 -9.32 0.42 12.37
C GLN A 51 -8.61 1.79 12.33
N ARG A 52 -8.95 2.65 13.31
CA ARG A 52 -8.33 3.97 13.44
C ARG A 52 -6.84 3.88 13.75
N ASN A 53 -6.45 2.94 14.61
CA ASN A 53 -5.06 2.79 15.04
C ASN A 53 -4.16 2.39 13.87
N LEU A 54 -4.59 1.42 13.03
CA LEU A 54 -3.81 1.03 11.85
C LEU A 54 -3.61 2.20 10.89
N ARG A 55 -4.63 3.07 10.71
CA ARG A 55 -4.50 4.29 9.89
C ARG A 55 -3.43 5.24 10.43
N ILE A 56 -3.38 5.41 11.76
CA ILE A 56 -2.37 6.26 12.42
C ILE A 56 -0.97 5.66 12.21
N HIS A 57 -0.80 4.36 12.45
CA HIS A 57 0.48 3.67 12.26
C HIS A 57 0.93 3.68 10.79
N PHE A 58 -0.01 3.54 9.86
CA PHE A 58 0.28 3.61 8.43
C PHE A 58 0.73 5.01 8.00
N LEU A 59 0.05 6.06 8.47
CA LEU A 59 0.46 7.44 8.22
C LEU A 59 1.83 7.74 8.85
N ALA A 60 2.05 7.28 10.08
CA ALA A 60 3.35 7.42 10.75
C ALA A 60 4.47 6.72 9.94
N ALA A 61 4.20 5.53 9.38
CA ALA A 61 5.13 4.84 8.51
C ALA A 61 5.52 5.66 7.28
N VAL A 62 4.54 6.26 6.59
CA VAL A 62 4.80 7.14 5.44
C VAL A 62 5.66 8.35 5.85
N VAL A 63 5.34 9.00 6.97
CA VAL A 63 6.10 10.15 7.48
C VAL A 63 7.54 9.75 7.85
N VAL A 64 7.71 8.62 8.54
CA VAL A 64 9.04 8.09 8.93
C VAL A 64 9.87 7.76 7.69
N PHE A 65 9.28 7.12 6.67
CA PHE A 65 9.99 6.85 5.42
C PHE A 65 10.37 8.13 4.68
N ALA A 66 9.45 9.08 4.55
CA ALA A 66 9.75 10.37 3.95
C ALA A 66 10.89 11.09 4.70
N GLY A 67 10.86 11.06 6.03
CA GLY A 67 11.92 11.58 6.88
C GLY A 67 13.26 10.86 6.69
N ALA A 68 13.24 9.52 6.62
CA ALA A 68 14.43 8.70 6.39
C ALA A 68 15.09 9.02 5.04
N ILE A 69 14.27 9.19 4.01
CA ILE A 69 14.70 9.64 2.69
C ILE A 69 15.32 11.05 2.78
N ALA A 70 14.58 12.00 3.36
CA ALA A 70 15.02 13.39 3.49
C ALA A 70 16.32 13.52 4.30
N VAL A 71 16.53 12.66 5.30
CA VAL A 71 17.74 12.63 6.15
C VAL A 71 18.86 11.78 5.55
N GLY A 72 18.63 10.94 4.54
CA GLY A 72 19.66 10.10 3.93
C GLY A 72 20.23 9.08 4.91
N VAL A 73 19.33 8.27 5.52
CA VAL A 73 19.74 7.20 6.45
C VAL A 73 20.53 6.11 5.72
N SER A 74 21.44 5.45 6.44
CA SER A 74 22.20 4.33 5.88
C SER A 74 21.29 3.11 5.56
N ARG A 75 21.80 2.21 4.71
CA ARG A 75 21.08 0.98 4.35
C ARG A 75 20.66 0.15 5.56
N LEU A 76 21.54 0.00 6.54
CA LEU A 76 21.25 -0.76 7.76
C LEU A 76 20.16 -0.08 8.60
N GLN A 77 20.20 1.25 8.71
CA GLN A 77 19.17 2.06 9.39
C GLN A 77 17.82 1.95 8.67
N LEU A 78 17.83 1.96 7.33
CA LEU A 78 16.60 1.78 6.56
C LEU A 78 15.99 0.40 6.79
N ILE A 79 16.80 -0.68 6.79
CA ILE A 79 16.33 -2.03 7.11
C ILE A 79 15.73 -2.08 8.51
N ALA A 80 16.38 -1.46 9.50
CA ALA A 80 15.86 -1.40 10.87
C ALA A 80 14.50 -0.69 10.94
N LEU A 81 14.33 0.43 10.23
CA LEU A 81 13.05 1.16 10.14
C LEU A 81 11.96 0.32 9.47
N VAL A 82 12.28 -0.35 8.34
CA VAL A 82 11.33 -1.23 7.64
C VAL A 82 10.86 -2.34 8.57
N LEU A 83 11.78 -3.01 9.27
CA LEU A 83 11.43 -4.10 10.19
C LEU A 83 10.60 -3.58 11.37
N ALA A 84 10.96 -2.44 11.98
CA ALA A 84 10.21 -1.87 13.08
C ALA A 84 8.77 -1.48 12.67
N ILE A 85 8.61 -0.84 11.52
CA ILE A 85 7.30 -0.47 10.97
C ILE A 85 6.48 -1.72 10.65
N ALA A 86 7.07 -2.71 9.96
CA ALA A 86 6.40 -3.96 9.64
C ALA A 86 5.91 -4.68 10.89
N PHE A 87 6.73 -4.69 11.97
CA PHE A 87 6.38 -5.32 13.24
C PHE A 87 5.17 -4.63 13.90
N VAL A 88 5.09 -3.29 13.88
CA VAL A 88 3.93 -2.55 14.39
C VAL A 88 2.67 -2.88 13.57
N LEU A 89 2.76 -2.84 12.25
CA LEU A 89 1.60 -3.12 11.39
C LEU A 89 1.09 -4.56 11.55
N VAL A 90 2.00 -5.53 11.67
CA VAL A 90 1.64 -6.94 11.92
C VAL A 90 1.00 -7.10 13.29
N ALA A 91 1.57 -6.49 14.34
CA ALA A 91 1.00 -6.54 15.68
C ALA A 91 -0.43 -5.97 15.72
N GLU A 92 -0.67 -4.82 15.05
CA GLU A 92 -1.99 -4.21 14.96
C GLU A 92 -3.00 -5.07 14.20
N MET A 93 -2.57 -5.71 13.11
CA MET A 93 -3.43 -6.63 12.36
C MET A 93 -3.79 -7.87 13.20
N LEU A 94 -2.83 -8.43 13.94
CA LEU A 94 -3.08 -9.55 14.85
C LEU A 94 -4.01 -9.15 15.99
N ASN A 95 -3.82 -7.96 16.59
CA ASN A 95 -4.73 -7.41 17.59
C ASN A 95 -6.16 -7.33 17.05
N THR A 96 -6.34 -6.75 15.86
CA THR A 96 -7.65 -6.65 15.22
C THR A 96 -8.29 -8.02 14.95
N ALA A 97 -7.49 -9.01 14.53
CA ALA A 97 -7.99 -10.35 14.27
C ALA A 97 -8.44 -11.04 15.59
N ILE A 98 -7.67 -10.89 16.67
CA ILE A 98 -8.01 -11.42 18.00
C ILE A 98 -9.28 -10.75 18.52
N GLU A 99 -9.39 -9.42 18.45
CA GLU A 99 -10.62 -8.70 18.81
C GLU A 99 -11.84 -9.23 18.05
N GLY A 100 -11.69 -9.39 16.73
CA GLY A 100 -12.77 -9.90 15.88
C GLY A 100 -13.22 -11.32 16.26
N VAL A 101 -12.30 -12.22 16.58
CA VAL A 101 -12.64 -13.59 17.03
C VAL A 101 -13.36 -13.54 18.37
N ILE A 102 -12.90 -12.74 19.31
CA ILE A 102 -13.50 -12.62 20.64
C ILE A 102 -14.92 -12.01 20.51
N ASP A 103 -15.11 -10.98 19.68
CA ASP A 103 -16.42 -10.32 19.52
C ASP A 103 -17.47 -11.22 18.87
N VAL A 104 -17.06 -12.17 18.03
CA VAL A 104 -17.96 -13.20 17.49
C VAL A 104 -18.26 -14.29 18.51
N SER A 105 -17.32 -14.58 19.41
CA SER A 105 -17.43 -15.69 20.36
C SER A 105 -18.19 -15.36 21.63
N THR A 106 -18.27 -14.07 22.02
CA THR A 106 -18.89 -13.62 23.27
C THR A 106 -19.86 -12.46 23.01
N THR A 107 -21.11 -12.63 23.46
CA THR A 107 -22.15 -11.58 23.39
C THR A 107 -22.36 -10.85 24.72
N SER A 108 -21.75 -11.34 25.80
CA SER A 108 -21.81 -10.80 27.15
C SER A 108 -20.41 -10.50 27.67
N PHE A 109 -20.32 -9.66 28.73
CA PHE A 109 -19.04 -9.36 29.35
C PHE A 109 -18.40 -10.62 29.95
N ASP A 110 -17.21 -10.95 29.48
CA ASP A 110 -16.35 -12.03 30.00
C ASP A 110 -15.00 -11.45 30.38
N PRO A 111 -14.56 -11.58 31.66
CA PRO A 111 -13.27 -11.08 32.12
C PRO A 111 -12.07 -11.67 31.37
N ASN A 112 -12.13 -12.95 30.94
CA ASN A 112 -11.04 -13.59 30.19
C ASN A 112 -10.98 -13.07 28.75
N ALA A 113 -12.14 -12.83 28.12
CA ALA A 113 -12.23 -12.19 26.81
C ALA A 113 -11.63 -10.77 26.85
N LYS A 114 -11.95 -9.99 27.90
CA LYS A 114 -11.31 -8.69 28.10
C LYS A 114 -9.81 -8.78 28.29
N LEU A 115 -9.33 -9.72 29.14
CA LEU A 115 -7.91 -9.92 29.35
C LEU A 115 -7.18 -10.28 28.05
N ALA A 116 -7.75 -11.13 27.21
CA ALA A 116 -7.16 -11.51 25.93
C ALA A 116 -7.02 -10.30 24.98
N LYS A 117 -8.03 -9.43 24.92
CA LYS A 117 -7.95 -8.15 24.18
C LYS A 117 -6.88 -7.22 24.73
N ASP A 118 -6.81 -7.08 26.05
CA ASP A 118 -5.79 -6.24 26.73
C ASP A 118 -4.36 -6.75 26.44
N ILE A 119 -4.15 -8.07 26.40
CA ILE A 119 -2.85 -8.68 26.05
C ILE A 119 -2.50 -8.38 24.59
N ALA A 120 -3.44 -8.53 23.67
CA ALA A 120 -3.22 -8.26 22.26
C ALA A 120 -2.88 -6.76 22.03
N ALA A 121 -3.61 -5.85 22.67
CA ALA A 121 -3.30 -4.42 22.65
C ALA A 121 -1.92 -4.11 23.28
N GLY A 122 -1.54 -4.84 24.34
CA GLY A 122 -0.21 -4.76 24.97
C GLY A 122 0.92 -5.11 23.99
N ALA A 123 0.71 -6.09 23.10
CA ALA A 123 1.70 -6.44 22.07
C ALA A 123 1.90 -5.29 21.07
N VAL A 124 0.81 -4.59 20.67
CA VAL A 124 0.89 -3.40 19.82
C VAL A 124 1.65 -2.28 20.51
N LEU A 125 1.39 -2.06 21.81
CA LEU A 125 2.10 -1.05 22.59
C LEU A 125 3.60 -1.32 22.62
N ILE A 126 4.03 -2.56 22.90
CA ILE A 126 5.45 -2.94 22.90
C ILE A 126 6.07 -2.71 21.52
N ALA A 127 5.41 -3.14 20.46
CA ALA A 127 5.87 -2.94 19.09
C ALA A 127 6.04 -1.45 18.77
N SER A 128 5.07 -0.62 19.15
CA SER A 128 5.08 0.83 18.92
C SER A 128 6.19 1.52 19.68
N VAL A 129 6.38 1.20 20.95
CA VAL A 129 7.49 1.75 21.78
C VAL A 129 8.84 1.35 21.17
N THR A 130 8.98 0.10 20.74
CA THR A 130 10.20 -0.38 20.05
C THR A 130 10.44 0.40 18.75
N ALA A 131 9.40 0.61 17.94
CA ALA A 131 9.52 1.36 16.70
C ALA A 131 9.92 2.82 16.93
N VAL A 132 9.38 3.47 17.97
CA VAL A 132 9.76 4.82 18.37
C VAL A 132 11.23 4.86 18.80
N ALA A 133 11.70 3.89 19.59
CA ALA A 133 13.09 3.80 20.01
C ALA A 133 14.04 3.60 18.81
N VAL A 134 13.71 2.69 17.89
CA VAL A 134 14.48 2.48 16.65
C VAL A 134 14.51 3.76 15.81
N GLY A 135 13.36 4.41 15.62
CA GLY A 135 13.27 5.68 14.89
C GLY A 135 14.14 6.76 15.52
N PHE A 136 14.07 6.92 16.84
CA PHE A 136 14.91 7.89 17.57
C PHE A 136 16.40 7.64 17.35
N LEU A 137 16.87 6.38 17.52
CA LEU A 137 18.28 6.02 17.32
C LEU A 137 18.74 6.25 15.88
N VAL A 138 17.91 5.89 14.91
CA VAL A 138 18.22 6.09 13.48
C VAL A 138 18.31 7.57 13.14
N PHE A 139 17.33 8.37 13.52
CA PHE A 139 17.34 9.80 13.19
C PHE A 139 18.40 10.58 13.97
N GLN A 140 18.67 10.21 15.22
CA GLN A 140 19.74 10.83 16.00
C GLN A 140 21.12 10.62 15.35
N SER A 141 21.43 9.39 14.95
CA SER A 141 22.72 9.07 14.29
C SER A 141 22.82 9.71 12.90
N ALA A 142 21.74 9.67 12.11
CA ALA A 142 21.73 10.25 10.78
C ALA A 142 21.87 11.79 10.78
N VAL A 143 21.27 12.47 11.76
CA VAL A 143 21.46 13.92 11.95
C VAL A 143 22.89 14.24 12.41
N GLY A 144 23.48 13.42 13.29
CA GLY A 144 24.88 13.56 13.70
C GLY A 144 25.87 13.35 12.54
N GLU A 145 25.66 12.36 11.69
CA GLU A 145 26.51 12.08 10.52
C GLU A 145 26.37 13.14 9.41
N ARG A 146 25.20 13.80 9.27
CA ARG A 146 25.00 14.90 8.33
C ARG A 146 25.89 16.10 8.61
N ALA A 147 26.20 16.35 9.87
CA ALA A 147 27.13 17.39 10.26
C ALA A 147 28.54 17.12 9.72
N THR A 148 28.82 15.91 9.27
CA THR A 148 30.17 15.49 8.89
C THR A 148 30.34 15.02 7.44
N ASN A 149 29.38 14.37 6.73
CA ASN A 149 29.60 13.90 5.33
C ASN A 149 28.38 13.21 4.67
N GLY A 150 27.14 13.55 5.00
CA GLY A 150 25.97 12.70 4.74
C GLY A 150 25.41 12.67 3.32
N LEU A 151 25.69 13.65 2.47
CA LEU A 151 25.07 13.74 1.13
C LEU A 151 25.77 12.84 0.08
N ASP A 152 27.05 12.55 0.25
CA ASP A 152 27.81 11.83 -0.76
C ASP A 152 27.54 10.30 -0.74
N ARG A 153 27.18 9.73 0.42
CA ARG A 153 26.97 8.27 0.56
C ARG A 153 25.65 7.76 -0.02
N VAL A 154 24.61 8.58 -0.02
CA VAL A 154 23.27 8.18 -0.54
C VAL A 154 23.28 8.26 -2.06
N ARG A 155 24.10 9.14 -2.63
CA ARG A 155 24.29 9.29 -4.08
C ARG A 155 24.86 8.04 -4.75
N ASP A 156 25.58 7.22 -3.99
CA ASP A 156 26.30 6.03 -4.51
C ASP A 156 25.49 4.72 -4.40
N ALA A 157 24.21 4.75 -3.94
CA ALA A 157 23.38 3.56 -3.77
C ALA A 157 22.01 3.63 -4.49
N PRO A 158 21.98 3.77 -5.83
CA PRO A 158 20.73 3.94 -6.56
C PRO A 158 19.76 2.74 -6.45
N ALA A 159 20.26 1.55 -6.16
CA ALA A 159 19.44 0.36 -5.96
C ALA A 159 18.60 0.45 -4.67
N ASP A 160 19.18 0.98 -3.59
CA ASP A 160 18.49 1.13 -2.31
C ASP A 160 17.39 2.20 -2.40
N ILE A 161 17.65 3.29 -3.13
CA ILE A 161 16.68 4.35 -3.45
C ILE A 161 15.51 3.76 -4.24
N THR A 162 15.76 2.87 -5.19
CA THR A 162 14.74 2.18 -5.97
C THR A 162 13.81 1.37 -5.08
N LEU A 163 14.35 0.56 -4.17
CA LEU A 163 13.55 -0.24 -3.25
C LEU A 163 12.65 0.63 -2.37
N VAL A 164 13.17 1.73 -1.85
CA VAL A 164 12.41 2.69 -1.05
C VAL A 164 11.29 3.33 -1.87
N ALA A 165 11.59 3.77 -3.09
CA ALA A 165 10.60 4.38 -3.96
C ALA A 165 9.45 3.40 -4.29
N LEU A 166 9.78 2.16 -4.66
CA LEU A 166 8.79 1.12 -4.94
C LEU A 166 7.94 0.80 -3.71
N PHE A 167 8.56 0.68 -2.53
CA PHE A 167 7.83 0.44 -1.29
C PHE A 167 6.88 1.59 -0.96
N LEU A 168 7.33 2.83 -1.11
CA LEU A 168 6.51 4.02 -0.89
C LEU A 168 5.32 4.07 -1.86
N VAL A 169 5.55 3.74 -3.14
CA VAL A 169 4.46 3.63 -4.14
C VAL A 169 3.42 2.60 -3.72
N VAL A 170 3.83 1.42 -3.25
CA VAL A 170 2.90 0.38 -2.75
C VAL A 170 2.09 0.90 -1.57
N LEU A 171 2.74 1.53 -0.59
CA LEU A 171 2.06 2.11 0.58
C LEU A 171 1.03 3.16 0.16
N ILE A 172 1.39 4.09 -0.72
CA ILE A 172 0.48 5.15 -1.18
C ILE A 172 -0.70 4.54 -1.97
N VAL A 173 -0.47 3.54 -2.83
CA VAL A 173 -1.53 2.84 -3.56
C VAL A 173 -2.50 2.15 -2.60
N ILE A 174 -1.99 1.43 -1.60
CA ILE A 174 -2.83 0.77 -0.58
C ILE A 174 -3.60 1.81 0.23
N GLY A 175 -2.94 2.88 0.68
CA GLY A 175 -3.55 3.97 1.44
C GLY A 175 -4.66 4.68 0.66
N THR A 176 -4.44 5.00 -0.62
CA THR A 176 -5.44 5.64 -1.46
C THR A 176 -6.63 4.72 -1.76
N LYS A 177 -6.40 3.42 -1.98
CA LYS A 177 -7.50 2.45 -2.12
C LYS A 177 -8.30 2.29 -0.84
N ALA A 178 -7.64 2.27 0.31
CA ALA A 178 -8.31 2.24 1.60
C ALA A 178 -9.17 3.49 1.83
N TRP A 179 -8.67 4.67 1.43
CA TRP A 179 -9.40 5.94 1.56
C TRP A 179 -10.60 6.04 0.61
N THR A 180 -10.40 5.70 -0.67
CA THR A 180 -11.44 5.85 -1.71
C THR A 180 -12.56 4.82 -1.59
N GLY A 181 -12.33 3.70 -0.92
CA GLY A 181 -13.34 2.65 -0.76
C GLY A 181 -13.71 1.90 -2.04
N ARG A 182 -13.05 2.17 -3.17
CA ARG A 182 -13.41 1.64 -4.49
C ARG A 182 -12.49 0.51 -4.95
N GLY A 183 -13.08 -0.59 -5.44
CA GLY A 183 -12.38 -1.75 -5.99
C GLY A 183 -11.75 -2.68 -4.94
N THR A 184 -11.18 -3.78 -5.42
CA THR A 184 -10.36 -4.71 -4.62
C THR A 184 -8.87 -4.42 -4.84
N PRO A 185 -7.95 -4.95 -4.02
CA PRO A 185 -6.52 -4.67 -4.15
C PRO A 185 -5.94 -4.90 -5.54
N LEU A 186 -6.35 -5.99 -6.19
CA LEU A 186 -5.84 -6.41 -7.51
C LEU A 186 -6.84 -6.21 -8.65
N ARG A 187 -8.13 -5.91 -8.35
CA ARG A 187 -9.18 -5.75 -9.36
C ARG A 187 -9.97 -4.46 -9.16
N GLY A 188 -9.82 -3.55 -10.10
CA GLY A 188 -10.56 -2.28 -10.14
C GLY A 188 -10.16 -1.29 -9.04
N GLY A 189 -10.76 -0.11 -9.08
CA GLY A 189 -10.58 0.96 -8.12
C GLY A 189 -9.36 1.84 -8.37
N LEU A 190 -9.44 3.06 -7.84
CA LEU A 190 -8.45 4.11 -8.00
C LEU A 190 -7.42 4.06 -6.85
N PRO A 191 -6.11 4.09 -7.12
CA PRO A 191 -5.41 4.00 -8.41
C PRO A 191 -5.13 2.55 -8.84
N SER A 192 -4.76 2.31 -10.12
CA SER A 192 -4.28 1.03 -10.58
C SER A 192 -2.89 0.73 -10.02
N GLY A 193 -2.78 -0.26 -9.11
CA GLY A 193 -1.51 -0.62 -8.48
C GLY A 193 -0.47 -1.18 -9.47
N HIS A 194 -0.91 -1.95 -10.47
CA HIS A 194 -0.02 -2.48 -11.52
C HIS A 194 0.55 -1.36 -12.39
N ALA A 195 -0.27 -0.38 -12.77
CA ALA A 195 0.21 0.77 -13.51
C ALA A 195 1.18 1.62 -12.66
N ALA A 196 0.87 1.84 -11.38
CA ALA A 196 1.74 2.58 -10.48
C ALA A 196 3.13 1.92 -10.37
N LEU A 197 3.20 0.61 -10.16
CA LEU A 197 4.47 -0.12 -10.08
C LEU A 197 5.22 -0.15 -11.43
N ALA A 198 4.53 -0.31 -12.55
CA ALA A 198 5.15 -0.33 -13.86
C ALA A 198 5.81 1.02 -14.22
N PHE A 199 5.12 2.13 -13.95
CA PHE A 199 5.66 3.47 -14.22
C PHE A 199 6.71 3.89 -13.17
N ALA A 200 6.58 3.45 -11.92
CA ALA A 200 7.65 3.60 -10.93
C ALA A 200 8.92 2.88 -11.36
N GLY A 201 8.80 1.62 -11.84
CA GLY A 201 9.91 0.85 -12.38
C GLY A 201 10.57 1.51 -13.60
N TRP A 202 9.77 2.09 -14.51
CA TRP A 202 10.31 2.87 -15.62
C TRP A 202 11.19 4.01 -15.16
N ILE A 203 10.72 4.86 -14.24
CA ILE A 203 11.50 5.98 -13.70
C ILE A 203 12.75 5.45 -12.99
N ALA A 204 12.62 4.45 -12.12
CA ALA A 204 13.75 3.88 -11.40
C ALA A 204 14.85 3.36 -12.33
N VAL A 205 14.48 2.56 -13.35
CA VAL A 205 15.45 2.04 -14.33
C VAL A 205 16.10 3.17 -15.13
N THR A 206 15.36 4.23 -15.47
CA THR A 206 15.90 5.41 -16.16
C THR A 206 17.00 6.09 -15.35
N TYR A 207 16.89 6.14 -14.03
CA TYR A 207 17.92 6.71 -13.15
C TYR A 207 19.06 5.74 -12.86
N LEU A 208 18.80 4.42 -12.85
CA LEU A 208 19.80 3.38 -12.62
C LEU A 208 20.78 3.22 -13.78
N VAL A 209 20.32 3.47 -14.99
CA VAL A 209 21.13 3.24 -16.22
C VAL A 209 22.02 4.44 -16.49
N GLY A 210 23.31 4.17 -16.75
CA GLY A 210 24.30 5.19 -17.14
C GLY A 210 23.91 5.93 -18.43
N ASP A 211 24.45 7.11 -18.61
CA ASP A 211 24.07 8.07 -19.68
C ASP A 211 24.10 7.48 -21.09
N HIS A 212 25.06 6.59 -21.37
CA HIS A 212 25.26 6.03 -22.70
C HIS A 212 24.07 5.21 -23.24
N HIS A 213 23.35 4.52 -22.37
CA HIS A 213 22.18 3.68 -22.76
C HIS A 213 20.86 4.20 -22.22
N ARG A 214 20.85 5.31 -21.48
CA ARG A 214 19.68 5.83 -20.76
C ARG A 214 18.47 6.00 -21.66
N PHE A 215 18.64 6.60 -22.84
CA PHE A 215 17.53 6.85 -23.76
C PHE A 215 16.88 5.54 -24.25
N VAL A 216 17.68 4.58 -24.72
CA VAL A 216 17.15 3.33 -25.27
C VAL A 216 16.47 2.48 -24.20
N VAL A 217 17.11 2.35 -23.02
CA VAL A 217 16.57 1.55 -21.93
C VAL A 217 15.32 2.22 -21.33
N SER A 218 15.33 3.55 -21.20
CA SER A 218 14.14 4.30 -20.75
C SER A 218 12.98 4.15 -21.72
N ALA A 219 13.22 4.23 -23.03
CA ALA A 219 12.18 4.04 -24.04
C ALA A 219 11.60 2.62 -24.00
N LEU A 220 12.43 1.58 -23.88
CA LEU A 220 11.99 0.19 -23.79
C LEU A 220 11.18 -0.06 -22.53
N THR A 221 11.62 0.43 -21.36
CA THR A 221 10.92 0.27 -20.10
C THR A 221 9.63 1.09 -20.04
N LEU A 222 9.58 2.25 -20.71
CA LEU A 222 8.34 3.00 -20.90
C LEU A 222 7.32 2.20 -21.74
N ILE A 223 7.76 1.60 -22.85
CA ILE A 223 6.90 0.75 -23.68
C ILE A 223 6.34 -0.41 -22.84
N MET A 224 7.18 -1.06 -22.03
CA MET A 224 6.72 -2.12 -21.13
C MET A 224 5.69 -1.61 -20.09
N ALA A 225 5.90 -0.42 -19.51
CA ALA A 225 4.95 0.18 -18.60
C ALA A 225 3.61 0.50 -19.28
N LEU A 226 3.65 1.00 -20.52
CA LEU A 226 2.46 1.26 -21.34
C LEU A 226 1.71 -0.02 -21.70
N LEU A 227 2.43 -1.11 -22.05
CA LEU A 227 1.81 -2.41 -22.30
C LEU A 227 1.12 -2.96 -21.04
N VAL A 228 1.75 -2.84 -19.87
CA VAL A 228 1.09 -3.19 -18.60
C VAL A 228 -0.16 -2.34 -18.39
N ALA A 229 -0.10 -1.04 -18.64
CA ALA A 229 -1.24 -0.14 -18.51
C ALA A 229 -2.38 -0.54 -19.47
N GLN A 230 -2.05 -0.81 -20.74
CA GLN A 230 -3.00 -1.24 -21.76
C GLN A 230 -3.70 -2.55 -21.37
N THR A 231 -2.96 -3.56 -20.91
CA THR A 231 -3.55 -4.85 -20.50
C THR A 231 -4.54 -4.70 -19.36
N ARG A 232 -4.37 -3.71 -18.46
CA ARG A 232 -5.32 -3.44 -17.36
C ARG A 232 -6.63 -2.83 -17.86
N VAL A 233 -6.57 -2.01 -18.91
CA VAL A 233 -7.75 -1.43 -19.56
C VAL A 233 -8.47 -2.48 -20.42
N GLU A 234 -7.74 -3.19 -21.28
CA GLU A 234 -8.32 -4.20 -22.18
C GLU A 234 -8.98 -5.37 -21.44
N SER A 235 -8.40 -5.77 -20.30
CA SER A 235 -9.01 -6.82 -19.44
C SER A 235 -10.28 -6.35 -18.72
N GLY A 236 -10.68 -5.09 -18.86
CA GLY A 236 -11.85 -4.51 -18.17
C GLY A 236 -11.71 -4.46 -16.63
N ILE A 237 -10.50 -4.70 -16.10
CA ILE A 237 -10.24 -4.71 -14.66
C ILE A 237 -10.16 -3.29 -14.11
N HIS A 238 -9.66 -2.35 -14.92
CA HIS A 238 -9.49 -0.94 -14.58
C HIS A 238 -9.99 -0.04 -15.71
N SER A 239 -10.56 1.11 -15.34
CA SER A 239 -10.85 2.18 -16.29
C SER A 239 -9.55 2.88 -16.73
N SER A 240 -9.58 3.53 -17.90
CA SER A 240 -8.42 4.30 -18.38
C SER A 240 -7.97 5.36 -17.36
N LEU A 241 -8.91 6.01 -16.66
CA LEU A 241 -8.59 7.00 -15.62
C LEU A 241 -7.85 6.37 -14.44
N GLU A 242 -8.28 5.20 -13.95
CA GLU A 242 -7.61 4.50 -12.85
C GLU A 242 -6.17 4.14 -13.19
N VAL A 243 -5.93 3.77 -14.44
CA VAL A 243 -4.61 3.41 -14.97
C VAL A 243 -3.72 4.65 -15.12
N VAL A 244 -4.26 5.75 -15.68
CA VAL A 244 -3.53 7.02 -15.80
C VAL A 244 -3.17 7.58 -14.42
N TYR A 245 -4.10 7.59 -13.48
CA TYR A 245 -3.82 8.01 -12.09
C TYR A 245 -2.75 7.13 -11.44
N GLY A 246 -2.84 5.80 -11.59
CA GLY A 246 -1.84 4.87 -11.08
C GLY A 246 -0.46 5.14 -11.66
N GLY A 247 -0.36 5.25 -12.98
CA GLY A 247 0.89 5.54 -13.67
C GLY A 247 1.52 6.87 -13.27
N ALA A 248 0.70 7.94 -13.23
CA ALA A 248 1.15 9.26 -12.80
C ALA A 248 1.65 9.25 -11.34
N LEU A 249 0.92 8.60 -10.44
CA LEU A 249 1.31 8.46 -9.04
C LEU A 249 2.65 7.72 -8.91
N GLY A 250 2.80 6.57 -9.57
CA GLY A 250 4.04 5.79 -9.51
C GLY A 250 5.24 6.56 -10.06
N ALA A 251 5.07 7.22 -11.21
CA ALA A 251 6.12 8.04 -11.83
C ALA A 251 6.52 9.23 -10.94
N LEU A 252 5.53 9.99 -10.43
CA LEU A 252 5.80 11.19 -9.61
C LEU A 252 6.47 10.84 -8.29
N VAL A 253 5.98 9.83 -7.56
CA VAL A 253 6.57 9.41 -6.29
C VAL A 253 8.01 8.98 -6.50
N THR A 254 8.28 8.16 -7.51
CA THR A 254 9.63 7.69 -7.80
C THR A 254 10.54 8.83 -8.24
N LEU A 255 10.06 9.72 -9.11
CA LEU A 255 10.81 10.90 -9.55
C LEU A 255 11.21 11.79 -8.35
N VAL A 256 10.24 12.10 -7.46
CA VAL A 256 10.50 12.92 -6.26
C VAL A 256 11.53 12.25 -5.36
N VAL A 257 11.43 10.93 -5.14
CA VAL A 257 12.39 10.18 -4.32
C VAL A 257 13.78 10.28 -4.93
N PHE A 258 13.94 10.07 -6.24
CA PHE A 258 15.23 10.18 -6.90
C PHE A 258 15.77 11.61 -6.98
N GLN A 259 14.92 12.63 -7.09
CA GLN A 259 15.36 14.04 -7.09
C GLN A 259 15.75 14.55 -5.70
N LEU A 260 15.16 14.03 -4.62
CA LEU A 260 15.49 14.44 -3.26
C LEU A 260 16.78 13.79 -2.75
N ILE A 261 17.12 12.62 -3.26
CA ILE A 261 18.22 11.80 -2.77
C ILE A 261 19.38 11.71 -3.79
N GLY A 262 19.08 11.76 -5.11
CA GLY A 262 20.04 11.69 -6.20
C GLY A 262 20.48 13.04 -6.68
#